data_3c51cc559e6a4bf4dd79cc436cdbcf6c
#
_entry.id   3c51cc559e6a4bf4dd79cc436cdbcf6c
#
_cell.length_a   1.000
_cell.length_b   1.000
_cell.length_c   1.000
_cell.angle_alpha   90.00
_cell.angle_beta   90.00
_cell.angle_gamma   90.00
#
_symmetry.space_group_name_H-M   'P 1'
#
loop_
_entity.id
_entity.type
_entity.pdbx_description
1 polymer ?
#
loop_
_entity_poly.entity_id
_entity_poly.type
_entity_poly.pdbx_seq_one_letter_code
_entity_poly.pdbx_strand_id
1 'polypeptide(L)'
;SNRAHIRAIALAIACEIHPLNNPRVLKYLKHSFNVEEEARNEWYRHWVRLGFAALETRLSQASRTGAFCVGDAPTLADLCLVPQVFNGKRFDVAVEDYPTLARIFEHCMAQPAFQRAAPTAQPDAAA
;
A
#
# COMPACT_ATOMS: atom_id res chain seq x y z
N SER A 1 11.90 -17.77 -8.74
CA SER A 1 11.41 -17.19 -10.00
C SER A 1 10.80 -15.81 -9.75
N ASN A 2 10.69 -15.00 -10.79
CA ASN A 2 10.03 -13.70 -10.69
C ASN A 2 8.56 -13.83 -10.28
N ARG A 3 7.84 -14.84 -10.75
CA ARG A 3 6.43 -15.06 -10.38
C ARG A 3 6.27 -15.28 -8.87
N ALA A 4 7.13 -16.07 -8.25
CA ALA A 4 7.08 -16.29 -6.80
C ALA A 4 7.39 -15.02 -6.03
N HIS A 5 8.36 -14.23 -6.49
CA HIS A 5 8.73 -12.97 -5.87
C HIS A 5 7.61 -11.91 -5.99
N ILE A 6 7.00 -11.78 -7.16
CA ILE A 6 5.84 -10.89 -7.39
C ILE A 6 4.69 -11.28 -6.46
N ARG A 7 4.35 -12.57 -6.38
CA ARG A 7 3.29 -13.06 -5.49
C ARG A 7 3.60 -12.80 -4.02
N ALA A 8 4.85 -12.98 -3.60
CA ALA A 8 5.25 -12.74 -2.22
C ALA A 8 5.05 -11.26 -1.82
N ILE A 9 5.35 -10.31 -2.71
CA ILE A 9 5.11 -8.89 -2.47
C ILE A 9 3.60 -8.60 -2.43
N ALA A 10 2.87 -9.07 -3.44
CA ALA A 10 1.42 -8.88 -3.52
C ALA A 10 0.69 -9.45 -2.29
N LEU A 11 1.06 -10.65 -1.84
CA LEU A 11 0.45 -11.31 -0.69
C LEU A 11 0.86 -10.67 0.63
N ALA A 12 2.07 -10.12 0.75
CA ALA A 12 2.46 -9.34 1.93
C ALA A 12 1.51 -8.15 2.14
N ILE A 13 1.05 -7.54 1.07
CA ILE A 13 0.06 -6.45 1.13
C ILE A 13 -1.35 -7.01 1.36
N ALA A 14 -1.79 -7.95 0.53
CA ALA A 14 -3.15 -8.45 0.53
C ALA A 14 -3.51 -9.29 1.76
N CYS A 15 -2.54 -9.92 2.41
CA CYS A 15 -2.76 -10.82 3.54
C CYS A 15 -2.30 -10.24 4.88
N GLU A 16 -1.33 -9.33 4.91
CA GLU A 16 -0.70 -8.86 6.15
C GLU A 16 -0.98 -7.39 6.48
N ILE A 17 -1.26 -6.54 5.47
CA ILE A 17 -1.56 -5.13 5.70
C ILE A 17 -3.06 -4.87 5.55
N HIS A 18 -3.60 -5.12 4.37
CA HIS A 18 -4.97 -4.76 4.01
C HIS A 18 -6.04 -5.39 4.92
N PRO A 19 -5.99 -6.67 5.31
CA PRO A 19 -7.04 -7.27 6.13
C PRO A 19 -7.16 -6.65 7.52
N LEU A 20 -6.07 -6.18 8.11
CA LEU A 20 -6.05 -5.53 9.43
C LEU A 20 -6.68 -4.13 9.42
N ASN A 21 -6.71 -3.49 8.26
CA ASN A 21 -7.21 -2.13 8.05
C ASN A 21 -8.50 -2.08 7.23
N ASN A 22 -9.09 -3.22 6.95
CA ASN A 22 -10.37 -3.29 6.28
C ASN A 22 -11.46 -2.57 7.10
N PRO A 23 -12.39 -1.85 6.46
CA PRO A 23 -13.48 -1.16 7.15
C PRO A 23 -14.27 -2.01 8.15
N ARG A 24 -14.43 -3.31 7.90
CA ARG A 24 -15.09 -4.23 8.83
C ARG A 24 -14.35 -4.35 10.16
N VAL A 25 -13.01 -4.34 10.13
CA VAL A 25 -12.18 -4.39 11.35
C VAL A 25 -12.28 -3.08 12.11
N LEU A 26 -12.15 -1.95 11.42
CA LEU A 26 -12.26 -0.62 12.04
C LEU A 26 -13.63 -0.38 12.64
N LYS A 27 -14.70 -0.82 11.97
CA LYS A 27 -16.08 -0.77 12.50
C LYS A 27 -16.24 -1.65 13.74
N TYR A 28 -15.67 -2.84 13.74
CA TYR A 28 -15.72 -3.75 14.89
C TYR A 28 -15.00 -3.16 16.10
N LEU A 29 -13.82 -2.58 15.91
CA LEU A 29 -13.09 -1.86 16.97
C LEU A 29 -13.93 -0.73 17.57
N LYS A 30 -14.60 0.05 16.71
CA LYS A 30 -15.48 1.14 17.14
C LYS A 30 -16.69 0.63 17.94
N HIS A 31 -17.43 -0.31 17.38
CA HIS A 31 -18.74 -0.69 17.91
C HIS A 31 -18.66 -1.73 19.05
N SER A 32 -17.67 -2.63 19.02
CA SER A 32 -17.56 -3.71 20.01
C SER A 32 -16.60 -3.39 21.15
N PHE A 33 -15.59 -2.55 20.90
CA PHE A 33 -14.58 -2.17 21.89
C PHE A 33 -14.56 -0.68 22.22
N ASN A 34 -15.46 0.11 21.62
CA ASN A 34 -15.54 1.57 21.83
C ASN A 34 -14.21 2.30 21.61
N VAL A 35 -13.40 1.83 20.64
CA VAL A 35 -12.12 2.45 20.34
C VAL A 35 -12.35 3.80 19.67
N GLU A 36 -11.81 4.86 20.26
CA GLU A 36 -11.91 6.22 19.77
C GLU A 36 -11.24 6.39 18.40
N GLU A 37 -11.63 7.42 17.66
CA GLU A 37 -11.19 7.63 16.28
C GLU A 37 -9.67 7.71 16.15
N GLU A 38 -9.00 8.50 16.99
CA GLU A 38 -7.54 8.62 16.93
C GLU A 38 -6.83 7.31 17.26
N ALA A 39 -7.35 6.52 18.20
CA ALA A 39 -6.81 5.19 18.49
C ALA A 39 -7.00 4.23 17.31
N ARG A 40 -8.14 4.33 16.57
CA ARG A 40 -8.33 3.56 15.33
C ARG A 40 -7.39 4.02 14.22
N ASN A 41 -7.14 5.32 14.09
CA ASN A 41 -6.19 5.87 13.14
C ASN A 41 -4.76 5.39 13.46
N GLU A 42 -4.40 5.34 14.75
CA GLU A 42 -3.09 4.79 15.15
C GLU A 42 -2.99 3.27 14.90
N TRP A 43 -4.06 2.50 15.11
CA TRP A 43 -4.13 1.10 14.68
C TRP A 43 -3.82 0.98 13.18
N TYR A 44 -4.45 1.82 12.36
CA TYR A 44 -4.24 1.82 10.90
C TYR A 44 -2.79 2.10 10.56
N ARG A 45 -2.24 3.19 11.08
CA ARG A 45 -0.85 3.59 10.85
C ARG A 45 0.15 2.54 11.31
N HIS A 46 -0.09 1.92 12.46
CA HIS A 46 0.78 0.88 13.02
C HIS A 46 1.00 -0.27 12.03
N TRP A 47 -0.08 -0.83 11.51
CA TRP A 47 0.01 -1.97 10.59
C TRP A 47 0.55 -1.59 9.23
N VAL A 48 0.23 -0.40 8.73
CA VAL A 48 0.81 0.11 7.48
C VAL A 48 2.32 0.33 7.62
N ARG A 49 2.77 0.99 8.68
CA ARG A 49 4.20 1.24 8.93
C ARG A 49 4.99 -0.07 9.05
N LEU A 50 4.48 -1.02 9.78
CA LEU A 50 5.12 -2.32 9.94
C LEU A 50 5.26 -3.05 8.60
N GLY A 51 4.21 -3.07 7.81
CA GLY A 51 4.20 -3.65 6.47
C GLY A 51 5.12 -2.91 5.50
N PHE A 52 5.10 -1.58 5.51
CA PHE A 52 5.97 -0.77 4.64
C PHE A 52 7.45 -0.94 4.98
N ALA A 53 7.81 -1.04 6.25
CA ALA A 53 9.19 -1.30 6.65
C ALA A 53 9.70 -2.65 6.11
N ALA A 54 8.87 -3.68 6.19
CA ALA A 54 9.20 -5.00 5.65
C ALA A 54 9.32 -4.99 4.11
N LEU A 55 8.40 -4.30 3.42
CA LEU A 55 8.43 -4.16 1.97
C LEU A 55 9.62 -3.31 1.50
N GLU A 56 9.92 -2.22 2.18
CA GLU A 56 11.09 -1.37 1.90
C GLU A 56 12.39 -2.18 1.98
N THR A 57 12.57 -2.94 3.06
CA THR A 57 13.74 -3.81 3.23
C THR A 57 13.83 -4.82 2.09
N ARG A 58 12.73 -5.48 1.76
CA ARG A 58 12.69 -6.48 0.69
C ARG A 58 13.01 -5.89 -0.68
N LEU A 59 12.39 -4.76 -1.03
CA LEU A 59 12.52 -4.16 -2.35
C LEU A 59 13.85 -3.44 -2.53
N SER A 60 14.36 -2.75 -1.51
CA SER A 60 15.65 -2.06 -1.59
C SER A 60 16.83 -3.00 -1.73
N GLN A 61 16.72 -4.21 -1.18
CA GLN A 61 17.78 -5.22 -1.22
C GLN A 61 17.68 -6.19 -2.41
N ALA A 62 16.54 -6.23 -3.10
CA ALA A 62 16.34 -7.17 -4.19
C ALA A 62 16.95 -6.64 -5.50
N SER A 63 17.88 -7.40 -6.10
CA SER A 63 18.44 -7.08 -7.41
C SER A 63 17.40 -7.08 -8.56
N ARG A 64 16.20 -7.61 -8.30
CA ARG A 64 15.08 -7.67 -9.25
C ARG A 64 14.23 -6.43 -9.26
N THR A 65 14.34 -5.57 -8.24
CA THR A 65 13.61 -4.30 -8.19
C THR A 65 14.17 -3.35 -9.23
N GLY A 66 13.29 -2.88 -10.11
CA GLY A 66 13.61 -1.94 -11.17
C GLY A 66 12.83 -0.64 -11.01
N ALA A 67 12.34 -0.12 -12.10
CA ALA A 67 11.42 1.02 -12.10
C ALA A 67 10.12 0.67 -11.36
N PHE A 68 9.68 -0.58 -11.46
CA PHE A 68 8.55 -1.16 -10.72
C PHE A 68 9.04 -2.10 -9.61
N CYS A 69 8.13 -2.71 -8.87
CA CYS A 69 8.47 -3.67 -7.82
C CYS A 69 9.37 -4.80 -8.32
N VAL A 70 9.15 -5.25 -9.56
CA VAL A 70 9.97 -6.29 -10.20
C VAL A 70 10.19 -5.91 -11.66
N GLY A 71 11.41 -5.51 -12.00
CA GLY A 71 11.79 -5.14 -13.36
C GLY A 71 11.22 -3.79 -13.82
N ASP A 72 11.03 -3.67 -15.13
CA ASP A 72 10.72 -2.40 -15.80
C ASP A 72 9.31 -2.36 -16.43
N ALA A 73 8.44 -3.26 -15.99
CA ALA A 73 7.04 -3.29 -16.36
C ALA A 73 6.16 -3.52 -15.13
N PRO A 74 4.93 -2.97 -15.09
CA PRO A 74 4.04 -3.17 -13.95
C PRO A 74 3.63 -4.64 -13.81
N THR A 75 3.54 -5.08 -12.56
CA THR A 75 3.14 -6.43 -12.18
C THR A 75 2.03 -6.40 -11.15
N LEU A 76 1.53 -7.57 -10.74
CA LEU A 76 0.56 -7.68 -9.66
C LEU A 76 1.08 -7.03 -8.35
N ALA A 77 2.39 -7.05 -8.12
CA ALA A 77 2.99 -6.40 -6.94
C ALA A 77 2.71 -4.90 -6.93
N ASP A 78 2.85 -4.23 -8.07
CA ASP A 78 2.58 -2.79 -8.21
C ASP A 78 1.09 -2.48 -8.08
N LEU A 79 0.22 -3.35 -8.62
CA LEU A 79 -1.23 -3.21 -8.52
C LEU A 79 -1.73 -3.34 -7.06
N CYS A 80 -1.03 -4.08 -6.22
CA CYS A 80 -1.30 -4.14 -4.79
C CYS A 80 -0.64 -2.98 -4.02
N LEU A 81 0.59 -2.60 -4.39
CA LEU A 81 1.35 -1.57 -3.68
C LEU A 81 0.73 -0.18 -3.82
N VAL A 82 0.37 0.23 -5.02
CA VAL A 82 -0.11 1.60 -5.29
C VAL A 82 -1.35 1.95 -4.47
N PRO A 83 -2.41 1.15 -4.44
CA PRO A 83 -3.57 1.43 -3.57
C PRO A 83 -3.22 1.46 -2.09
N GLN A 84 -2.30 0.60 -1.65
CA GLN A 84 -1.88 0.55 -0.25
C GLN A 84 -1.10 1.79 0.16
N VAL A 85 -0.22 2.29 -0.70
CA VAL A 85 0.49 3.57 -0.49
C VAL A 85 -0.50 4.73 -0.46
N PHE A 86 -1.45 4.77 -1.39
CA PHE A 86 -2.52 5.77 -1.39
C PHE A 86 -3.29 5.78 -0.06
N ASN A 87 -3.67 4.62 0.43
CA ASN A 87 -4.35 4.49 1.73
C ASN A 87 -3.46 4.91 2.90
N GLY A 88 -2.19 4.57 2.90
CA GLY A 88 -1.24 5.01 3.90
C GLY A 88 -1.15 6.54 3.99
N LYS A 89 -1.08 7.20 2.85
CA LYS A 89 -1.07 8.67 2.77
C LYS A 89 -2.34 9.29 3.34
N ARG A 90 -3.51 8.69 3.12
CA ARG A 90 -4.78 9.17 3.68
C ARG A 90 -4.83 9.12 5.21
N PHE A 91 -4.03 8.26 5.82
CA PHE A 91 -3.92 8.11 7.28
C PHE A 91 -2.64 8.72 7.85
N ASP A 92 -2.03 9.65 7.12
CA ASP A 92 -0.84 10.40 7.55
C ASP A 92 0.40 9.53 7.78
N VAL A 93 0.55 8.45 7.03
CA VAL A 93 1.80 7.70 6.98
C VAL A 93 2.75 8.40 6.02
N ALA A 94 3.90 8.84 6.53
CA ALA A 94 4.94 9.49 5.74
C ALA A 94 5.63 8.47 4.83
N VAL A 95 5.19 8.38 3.57
CA VAL A 95 5.71 7.43 2.58
C VAL A 95 7.17 7.73 2.25
N GLU A 96 7.60 8.97 2.43
CA GLU A 96 8.98 9.44 2.23
C GLU A 96 9.99 8.73 3.15
N ASP A 97 9.53 8.18 4.28
CA ASP A 97 10.36 7.34 5.16
C ASP A 97 10.71 5.97 4.53
N TYR A 98 10.07 5.63 3.41
CA TYR A 98 10.24 4.40 2.66
C TYR A 98 10.63 4.73 1.21
N PRO A 99 11.89 5.14 0.95
CA PRO A 99 12.28 5.76 -0.32
C PRO A 99 12.10 4.86 -1.54
N THR A 100 12.28 3.56 -1.41
CA THR A 100 12.04 2.63 -2.54
C THR A 100 10.55 2.55 -2.86
N LEU A 101 9.69 2.46 -1.85
CA LEU A 101 8.23 2.45 -2.04
C LEU A 101 7.75 3.78 -2.63
N ALA A 102 8.25 4.91 -2.13
CA ALA A 102 7.90 6.24 -2.63
C ALA A 102 8.27 6.37 -4.11
N ARG A 103 9.49 5.99 -4.49
CA ARG A 103 9.97 6.02 -5.88
C ARG A 103 9.10 5.16 -6.81
N ILE A 104 8.79 3.92 -6.40
CA ILE A 104 7.97 3.02 -7.21
C ILE A 104 6.56 3.57 -7.35
N PHE A 105 5.96 4.08 -6.28
CA PHE A 105 4.64 4.71 -6.29
C PHE A 105 4.59 5.89 -7.27
N GLU A 106 5.55 6.80 -7.20
CA GLU A 106 5.64 7.96 -8.10
C GLU A 106 5.80 7.52 -9.55
N HIS A 107 6.66 6.52 -9.80
CA HIS A 107 6.84 5.99 -11.14
C HIS A 107 5.56 5.36 -11.70
N CYS A 108 4.84 4.59 -10.89
CA CYS A 108 3.53 4.04 -11.28
C CYS A 108 2.52 5.16 -11.58
N MET A 109 2.42 6.16 -10.71
CA MET A 109 1.47 7.26 -10.88
C MET A 109 1.80 8.20 -12.04
N ALA A 110 3.02 8.15 -12.58
CA ALA A 110 3.37 8.80 -13.84
C ALA A 110 2.80 8.07 -15.07
N GLN A 111 2.33 6.83 -14.93
CA GLN A 111 1.75 6.06 -16.03
C GLN A 111 0.26 6.39 -16.21
N PRO A 112 -0.21 6.65 -17.45
CA PRO A 112 -1.62 7.01 -17.68
C PRO A 112 -2.63 6.00 -17.18
N ALA A 113 -2.32 4.70 -17.21
CA ALA A 113 -3.21 3.65 -16.72
C ALA A 113 -3.46 3.76 -15.21
N PHE A 114 -2.42 4.03 -14.42
CA PHE A 114 -2.55 4.24 -12.97
C PHE A 114 -3.28 5.54 -12.64
N GLN A 115 -3.03 6.60 -13.40
CA GLN A 115 -3.75 7.88 -13.24
C GLN A 115 -5.26 7.70 -13.46
N ARG A 116 -5.64 7.00 -14.54
CA ARG A 116 -7.06 6.72 -14.83
C ARG A 116 -7.72 5.83 -13.78
N ALA A 117 -6.98 4.93 -13.15
CA ALA A 117 -7.47 4.02 -12.12
C ALA A 117 -7.46 4.64 -10.71
N ALA A 118 -6.85 5.82 -10.52
CA ALA A 118 -6.78 6.46 -9.22
C ALA A 118 -8.19 6.75 -8.68
N PRO A 119 -8.42 6.59 -7.36
CA PRO A 119 -9.72 6.87 -6.74
C PRO A 119 -10.24 8.27 -7.04
N THR A 120 -9.34 9.26 -7.08
CA THR A 120 -9.67 10.66 -7.38
C THR A 120 -10.11 10.90 -8.84
N ALA A 121 -9.84 9.96 -9.74
CA ALA A 121 -10.22 10.05 -11.15
C ALA A 121 -11.55 9.35 -11.45
N GLN A 122 -12.19 8.72 -10.46
CA GLN A 122 -13.45 7.98 -10.67
C GLN A 122 -14.65 8.93 -10.62
N PRO A 123 -15.77 8.59 -11.30
CA PRO A 123 -16.96 9.44 -11.33
C PRO A 123 -17.60 9.70 -9.96
N ASP A 124 -17.41 8.80 -9.01
CA ASP A 124 -17.93 8.87 -7.64
C ASP A 124 -16.93 9.47 -6.63
N ALA A 125 -15.81 10.00 -7.12
CA ALA A 125 -14.76 10.58 -6.26
C ALA A 125 -15.16 11.92 -5.64
N ALA A 126 -16.19 12.55 -6.12
CA ALA A 126 -16.52 13.96 -5.84
C ALA A 126 -17.49 14.17 -4.66
N ALA A 127 -17.51 13.28 -3.70
CA ALA A 127 -18.34 13.48 -2.52
C ALA A 127 -17.55 14.07 -1.34
#